data_9507f760522c020194e0d5b2553e644b
#
_entry.id   9507f760522c020194e0d5b2553e644b
#
_cell.length_a   1.000
_cell.length_b   1.000
_cell.length_c   1.000
_cell.angle_alpha   90.00
_cell.angle_beta   90.00
_cell.angle_gamma   90.00
#
_symmetry.space_group_name_H-M   'P 1'
#
loop_
_entity.id
_entity.type
_entity.pdbx_description
1 polymer ?
#
loop_
_entity_poly.entity_id
_entity_poly.type
_entity_poly.pdbx_seq_one_letter_code
_entity_poly.pdbx_strand_id
1 'polypeptide(L)'
;MKTDNKKELFETMPVTKAILTLAVPTIISQLINVIYNIADTFYVGRTGNPYMIAGVSLALPVFLMTLPIGNLCGIGGGSLISRMMGAGKGKEAKSVSAASFYGAVLLSLIYSLLIFLFMNPILRVLGASADTMEFSAQYTTYVVIWGTPFVVVSAVESHLLRNTGYSALASAGLSGGGVLNMLLDPLFMFVLFPKGQEVKAAAIATLISNIIAFLFLTMVLIRVSNRSPLSIAPADLKNVKKKQISQICSVGIPSAVLPGLFDVANIVLNSSMAVHGDLQLAAMGIVTKLERIPNAVGIGLSQGMLPLVAYNFSSGNRERMNSAIRKGRRMGIVTAVCCIILFEVFAKQLVGIFLDTKAAGEAALTLTFAASFLRMRCAASPFQFLNYHSSYCLQAMGDGKGTLIHAFCRILLIYIPLMLILDRIFGQNGLAVSLPAGEFLSAFLAIWLLRRWLKKPHELK
;
A
#
# COMPACT_ATOMS: atom_id res chain seq x y z
N MET A 1 -24.99 7.98 6.64
CA MET A 1 -25.54 8.05 5.25
C MET A 1 -26.68 7.06 5.16
N LYS A 2 -27.87 7.51 4.70
CA LYS A 2 -29.03 6.63 4.47
C LYS A 2 -28.70 5.62 3.36
N THR A 3 -29.36 4.48 3.34
CA THR A 3 -29.16 3.37 2.35
C THR A 3 -29.36 3.86 0.90
N ASP A 4 -30.26 4.82 0.70
CA ASP A 4 -30.54 5.45 -0.60
C ASP A 4 -29.32 6.20 -1.17
N ASN A 5 -28.54 6.89 -0.34
CA ASN A 5 -27.35 7.63 -0.75
C ASN A 5 -26.21 6.75 -1.31
N LYS A 6 -26.22 5.43 -0.99
CA LYS A 6 -25.19 4.51 -1.51
C LYS A 6 -25.54 3.92 -2.85
N LYS A 7 -26.82 3.62 -3.03
CA LYS A 7 -27.31 3.18 -4.33
C LYS A 7 -27.11 4.30 -5.35
N GLU A 8 -27.38 5.55 -4.94
CA GLU A 8 -27.08 6.74 -5.72
C GLU A 8 -25.59 6.83 -6.10
N LEU A 9 -24.66 6.60 -5.15
CA LEU A 9 -23.22 6.65 -5.38
C LEU A 9 -22.78 5.72 -6.52
N PHE A 10 -23.26 4.48 -6.51
CA PHE A 10 -22.84 3.47 -7.49
C PHE A 10 -23.63 3.54 -8.80
N GLU A 11 -24.91 3.95 -8.78
CA GLU A 11 -25.82 3.83 -9.93
C GLU A 11 -26.09 5.14 -10.66
N THR A 12 -26.32 6.25 -9.94
CA THR A 12 -26.87 7.47 -10.56
C THR A 12 -25.99 8.71 -10.42
N MET A 13 -25.20 8.81 -9.35
CA MET A 13 -24.31 9.97 -9.13
C MET A 13 -23.39 10.22 -10.33
N PRO A 14 -23.12 11.47 -10.74
CA PRO A 14 -22.15 11.77 -11.80
C PRO A 14 -20.80 11.06 -11.56
N VAL A 15 -20.30 10.32 -12.55
CA VAL A 15 -19.15 9.40 -12.40
C VAL A 15 -17.93 10.09 -11.78
N THR A 16 -17.62 11.34 -12.21
CA THR A 16 -16.50 12.10 -11.64
C THR A 16 -16.69 12.36 -10.14
N LYS A 17 -17.90 12.75 -9.72
CA LYS A 17 -18.25 12.98 -8.31
C LYS A 17 -18.15 11.68 -7.52
N ALA A 18 -18.65 10.56 -8.06
CA ALA A 18 -18.55 9.25 -7.44
C ALA A 18 -17.08 8.81 -7.23
N ILE A 19 -16.21 8.99 -8.25
CA ILE A 19 -14.78 8.70 -8.13
C ILE A 19 -14.16 9.57 -7.03
N LEU A 20 -14.38 10.89 -7.02
CA LEU A 20 -13.82 11.79 -6.01
C LEU A 20 -14.30 11.45 -4.60
N THR A 21 -15.59 11.14 -4.42
CA THR A 21 -16.14 10.75 -3.12
C THR A 21 -15.47 9.50 -2.55
N LEU A 22 -15.08 8.55 -3.40
CA LEU A 22 -14.42 7.33 -2.98
C LEU A 22 -12.90 7.48 -2.90
N ALA A 23 -12.28 8.20 -3.85
CA ALA A 23 -10.84 8.27 -3.98
C ALA A 23 -10.19 9.33 -3.09
N VAL A 24 -10.79 10.51 -2.90
CA VAL A 24 -10.16 11.58 -2.10
C VAL A 24 -9.85 11.12 -0.67
N PRO A 25 -10.79 10.51 0.09
CA PRO A 25 -10.47 10.00 1.41
C PRO A 25 -9.35 8.94 1.37
N THR A 26 -9.34 8.10 0.33
CA THR A 26 -8.32 7.06 0.17
C THR A 26 -6.94 7.66 -0.11
N ILE A 27 -6.86 8.68 -0.98
CA ILE A 27 -5.61 9.42 -1.26
C ILE A 27 -5.07 10.05 0.03
N ILE A 28 -5.93 10.74 0.79
CA ILE A 28 -5.55 11.35 2.07
C ILE A 28 -4.98 10.30 3.02
N SER A 29 -5.63 9.14 3.13
CA SER A 29 -5.16 8.06 4.00
C SER A 29 -3.80 7.52 3.55
N GLN A 30 -3.57 7.37 2.25
CA GLN A 30 -2.28 6.93 1.72
C GLN A 30 -1.17 7.97 1.96
N LEU A 31 -1.48 9.26 1.81
CA LEU A 31 -0.52 10.34 2.10
C LEU A 31 -0.18 10.40 3.59
N ILE A 32 -1.16 10.28 4.47
CA ILE A 32 -0.92 10.23 5.93
C ILE A 32 -0.03 9.03 6.28
N ASN A 33 -0.24 7.87 5.63
CA ASN A 33 0.61 6.71 5.83
C ASN A 33 2.08 6.99 5.42
N VAL A 34 2.31 7.69 4.31
CA VAL A 34 3.67 8.10 3.91
C VAL A 34 4.29 9.05 4.93
N ILE A 35 3.53 10.06 5.39
CA ILE A 35 4.00 11.05 6.39
C ILE A 35 4.32 10.35 7.71
N TYR A 36 3.44 9.46 8.16
CA TYR A 36 3.63 8.65 9.35
C TYR A 36 4.95 7.85 9.29
N ASN A 37 5.21 7.13 8.19
CA ASN A 37 6.44 6.35 8.05
C ASN A 37 7.72 7.22 8.07
N ILE A 38 7.64 8.45 7.55
CA ILE A 38 8.74 9.41 7.59
C ILE A 38 8.95 9.91 9.04
N ALA A 39 7.85 10.23 9.75
CA ALA A 39 7.89 10.72 11.11
C ALA A 39 8.47 9.68 12.09
N ASP A 40 8.04 8.42 11.98
CA ASP A 40 8.55 7.30 12.78
C ASP A 40 10.07 7.15 12.62
N THR A 41 10.54 7.12 11.36
CA THR A 41 11.98 7.07 11.06
C THR A 41 12.73 8.28 11.64
N PHE A 42 12.12 9.46 11.59
CA PHE A 42 12.72 10.69 12.15
C PHE A 42 12.86 10.63 13.67
N TYR A 43 11.83 10.20 14.39
CA TYR A 43 11.86 10.09 15.85
C TYR A 43 12.89 9.07 16.32
N VAL A 44 12.93 7.89 15.68
CA VAL A 44 13.97 6.88 16.00
C VAL A 44 15.37 7.44 15.70
N GLY A 45 15.54 8.19 14.62
CA GLY A 45 16.80 8.86 14.29
C GLY A 45 17.26 9.87 15.35
N ARG A 46 16.32 10.56 16.02
CA ARG A 46 16.63 11.52 17.08
C ARG A 46 17.16 10.91 18.38
N THR A 47 17.08 9.60 18.54
CA THR A 47 17.71 8.92 19.69
C THR A 47 19.24 9.08 19.70
N GLY A 48 19.85 9.33 18.53
CA GLY A 48 21.31 9.44 18.38
C GLY A 48 22.07 8.14 18.63
N ASN A 49 21.36 7.02 18.90
CA ASN A 49 21.98 5.73 19.13
C ASN A 49 21.92 4.88 17.85
N PRO A 50 23.08 4.59 17.21
CA PRO A 50 23.11 3.84 15.96
C PRO A 50 22.58 2.40 16.11
N TYR A 51 22.74 1.78 17.27
CA TYR A 51 22.24 0.42 17.52
C TYR A 51 20.70 0.38 17.61
N MET A 52 20.07 1.40 18.16
CA MET A 52 18.61 1.54 18.18
C MET A 52 18.05 1.71 16.76
N ILE A 53 18.67 2.59 15.96
CA ILE A 53 18.28 2.82 14.58
C ILE A 53 18.43 1.53 13.75
N ALA A 54 19.56 0.86 13.89
CA ALA A 54 19.81 -0.41 13.22
C ALA A 54 18.81 -1.50 13.67
N GLY A 55 18.54 -1.60 14.99
CA GLY A 55 17.61 -2.55 15.56
C GLY A 55 16.18 -2.43 15.00
N VAL A 56 15.65 -1.22 14.93
CA VAL A 56 14.33 -0.96 14.31
C VAL A 56 14.36 -1.28 12.81
N SER A 57 15.44 -0.90 12.12
CA SER A 57 15.58 -1.15 10.67
C SER A 57 15.59 -2.65 10.33
N LEU A 58 16.18 -3.48 11.18
CA LEU A 58 16.20 -4.94 11.03
C LEU A 58 14.80 -5.58 11.24
N ALA A 59 13.93 -4.98 12.04
CA ALA A 59 12.58 -5.45 12.26
C ALA A 59 11.61 -5.05 11.14
N LEU A 60 11.92 -4.03 10.34
CA LEU A 60 11.03 -3.51 9.27
C LEU A 60 10.65 -4.56 8.22
N PRO A 61 11.57 -5.38 7.65
CA PRO A 61 11.18 -6.41 6.69
C PRO A 61 10.14 -7.39 7.26
N VAL A 62 10.28 -7.73 8.54
CA VAL A 62 9.32 -8.62 9.23
C VAL A 62 7.96 -7.93 9.34
N PHE A 63 7.92 -6.66 9.70
CA PHE A 63 6.67 -5.89 9.76
C PHE A 63 6.00 -5.74 8.39
N LEU A 64 6.76 -5.47 7.33
CA LEU A 64 6.22 -5.27 5.98
C LEU A 64 5.52 -6.53 5.43
N MET A 65 5.88 -7.73 5.90
CA MET A 65 5.17 -8.98 5.55
C MET A 65 3.71 -9.02 6.04
N THR A 66 3.27 -8.09 6.88
CA THR A 66 1.86 -7.96 7.28
C THR A 66 0.98 -7.43 6.13
N LEU A 67 1.53 -6.60 5.23
CA LEU A 67 0.82 -6.01 4.10
C LEU A 67 0.25 -7.06 3.11
N PRO A 68 1.02 -8.08 2.68
CA PRO A 68 0.51 -9.19 1.90
C PRO A 68 -0.73 -9.85 2.49
N ILE A 69 -0.75 -10.10 3.79
CA ILE A 69 -1.89 -10.75 4.48
C ILE A 69 -3.12 -9.84 4.44
N GLY A 70 -2.94 -8.56 4.75
CA GLY A 70 -4.00 -7.55 4.67
C GLY A 70 -4.59 -7.41 3.26
N ASN A 71 -3.73 -7.39 2.23
CA ASN A 71 -4.15 -7.28 0.83
C ASN A 71 -4.88 -8.54 0.35
N LEU A 72 -4.40 -9.73 0.74
CA LEU A 72 -5.02 -11.00 0.36
C LEU A 72 -6.49 -11.05 0.78
N CYS A 73 -6.77 -10.82 2.05
CA CYS A 73 -8.13 -10.87 2.58
C CYS A 73 -8.93 -9.61 2.24
N GLY A 74 -8.29 -8.43 2.33
CA GLY A 74 -8.95 -7.14 2.21
C GLY A 74 -9.31 -6.77 0.77
N ILE A 75 -8.34 -6.79 -0.16
CA ILE A 75 -8.59 -6.47 -1.57
C ILE A 75 -9.38 -7.60 -2.23
N GLY A 76 -9.01 -8.85 -1.96
CA GLY A 76 -9.72 -10.01 -2.48
C GLY A 76 -11.18 -10.04 -2.07
N GLY A 77 -11.46 -9.92 -0.78
CA GLY A 77 -12.81 -9.90 -0.22
C GLY A 77 -13.60 -8.67 -0.61
N GLY A 78 -12.99 -7.48 -0.51
CA GLY A 78 -13.62 -6.23 -0.85
C GLY A 78 -14.06 -6.16 -2.31
N SER A 79 -13.19 -6.56 -3.25
CA SER A 79 -13.53 -6.66 -4.67
C SER A 79 -14.70 -7.59 -4.92
N LEU A 80 -14.71 -8.75 -4.27
CA LEU A 80 -15.81 -9.73 -4.42
C LEU A 80 -17.12 -9.17 -3.86
N ILE A 81 -17.09 -8.52 -2.68
CA ILE A 81 -18.27 -7.87 -2.07
C ILE A 81 -18.85 -6.83 -3.02
N SER A 82 -18.04 -5.94 -3.59
CA SER A 82 -18.52 -4.93 -4.55
C SER A 82 -19.17 -5.56 -5.78
N ARG A 83 -18.61 -6.65 -6.30
CA ARG A 83 -19.21 -7.42 -7.42
C ARG A 83 -20.53 -8.07 -7.01
N MET A 84 -20.61 -8.66 -5.82
CA MET A 84 -21.84 -9.26 -5.32
C MET A 84 -22.93 -8.23 -5.08
N MET A 85 -22.56 -7.02 -4.62
CA MET A 85 -23.51 -5.90 -4.52
C MET A 85 -24.09 -5.52 -5.89
N GLY A 86 -23.24 -5.37 -6.91
CA GLY A 86 -23.68 -5.07 -8.28
C GLY A 86 -24.57 -6.15 -8.87
N ALA A 87 -24.33 -7.42 -8.53
CA ALA A 87 -25.14 -8.57 -8.95
C ALA A 87 -26.43 -8.76 -8.12
N GLY A 88 -26.75 -7.87 -7.19
CA GLY A 88 -27.93 -7.98 -6.31
C GLY A 88 -27.82 -9.04 -5.21
N LYS A 89 -26.62 -9.65 -5.02
CA LYS A 89 -26.35 -10.73 -4.03
C LYS A 89 -25.84 -10.20 -2.69
N GLY A 90 -26.32 -9.04 -2.26
CA GLY A 90 -25.83 -8.36 -1.04
C GLY A 90 -25.99 -9.18 0.25
N LYS A 91 -27.01 -10.04 0.35
CA LYS A 91 -27.15 -10.95 1.51
C LYS A 91 -26.05 -11.99 1.57
N GLU A 92 -25.67 -12.58 0.42
CA GLU A 92 -24.60 -13.56 0.34
C GLU A 92 -23.20 -12.90 0.54
N ALA A 93 -23.06 -11.61 0.29
CA ALA A 93 -21.81 -10.90 0.51
C ALA A 93 -21.41 -10.80 2.01
N LYS A 94 -22.35 -10.97 2.95
CA LYS A 94 -22.06 -11.05 4.38
C LYS A 94 -21.14 -12.24 4.72
N SER A 95 -21.32 -13.38 4.07
CA SER A 95 -20.43 -14.53 4.26
C SER A 95 -19.01 -14.23 3.77
N VAL A 96 -18.86 -13.51 2.66
CA VAL A 96 -17.54 -13.06 2.14
C VAL A 96 -16.89 -12.07 3.10
N SER A 97 -17.67 -11.14 3.68
CA SER A 97 -17.17 -10.20 4.70
C SER A 97 -16.64 -10.94 5.92
N ALA A 98 -17.41 -11.87 6.47
CA ALA A 98 -17.00 -12.69 7.60
C ALA A 98 -15.78 -13.56 7.26
N ALA A 99 -15.74 -14.21 6.09
CA ALA A 99 -14.59 -15.00 5.65
C ALA A 99 -13.31 -14.17 5.53
N SER A 100 -13.40 -12.94 5.02
CA SER A 100 -12.25 -12.04 4.90
C SER A 100 -11.75 -11.58 6.27
N PHE A 101 -12.66 -11.24 7.18
CA PHE A 101 -12.33 -10.83 8.53
C PHE A 101 -11.66 -11.96 9.32
N TYR A 102 -12.32 -13.12 9.44
CA TYR A 102 -11.77 -14.25 10.19
C TYR A 102 -10.56 -14.90 9.52
N GLY A 103 -10.50 -14.87 8.18
CA GLY A 103 -9.31 -15.25 7.44
C GLY A 103 -8.10 -14.37 7.79
N ALA A 104 -8.31 -13.07 7.90
CA ALA A 104 -7.28 -12.12 8.34
C ALA A 104 -6.85 -12.37 9.80
N VAL A 105 -7.81 -12.59 10.70
CA VAL A 105 -7.52 -12.95 12.10
C VAL A 105 -6.67 -14.22 12.15
N LEU A 106 -7.09 -15.28 11.48
CA LEU A 106 -6.37 -16.56 11.48
C LEU A 106 -4.96 -16.41 10.92
N LEU A 107 -4.81 -15.81 9.74
CA LEU A 107 -3.51 -15.65 9.08
C LEU A 107 -2.57 -14.74 9.89
N SER A 108 -3.09 -13.67 10.49
CA SER A 108 -2.30 -12.79 11.35
C SER A 108 -1.83 -13.47 12.63
N LEU A 109 -2.66 -14.28 13.25
CA LEU A 109 -2.29 -15.06 14.43
C LEU A 109 -1.25 -16.14 14.09
N ILE A 110 -1.41 -16.84 12.95
CA ILE A 110 -0.40 -17.79 12.47
C ILE A 110 0.92 -17.06 12.21
N TYR A 111 0.90 -15.91 11.55
CA TYR A 111 2.11 -15.13 11.31
C TYR A 111 2.77 -14.69 12.63
N SER A 112 2.00 -14.12 13.56
CA SER A 112 2.50 -13.73 14.88
C SER A 112 3.13 -14.90 15.63
N LEU A 113 2.49 -16.08 15.61
CA LEU A 113 3.02 -17.29 16.23
C LEU A 113 4.33 -17.76 15.58
N LEU A 114 4.41 -17.74 14.25
CA LEU A 114 5.66 -18.09 13.54
C LEU A 114 6.79 -17.13 13.90
N ILE A 115 6.53 -15.82 13.94
CA ILE A 115 7.53 -14.84 14.34
C ILE A 115 7.91 -15.02 15.83
N PHE A 116 6.96 -15.30 16.70
CA PHE A 116 7.27 -15.59 18.11
C PHE A 116 8.20 -16.79 18.27
N LEU A 117 7.94 -17.89 17.57
CA LEU A 117 8.74 -19.12 17.65
C LEU A 117 10.14 -18.98 17.02
N PHE A 118 10.24 -18.19 15.94
CA PHE A 118 11.46 -18.09 15.15
C PHE A 118 12.10 -16.68 15.16
N MET A 119 11.74 -15.83 16.12
CA MET A 119 12.21 -14.45 16.19
C MET A 119 13.74 -14.34 16.14
N ASN A 120 14.44 -15.01 17.03
CA ASN A 120 15.89 -14.92 17.13
C ASN A 120 16.61 -15.44 15.87
N PRO A 121 16.28 -16.62 15.30
CA PRO A 121 16.83 -17.05 14.02
C PRO A 121 16.59 -16.06 12.89
N ILE A 122 15.36 -15.54 12.76
CA ILE A 122 14.99 -14.59 11.73
C ILE A 122 15.81 -13.29 11.84
N LEU A 123 15.88 -12.70 13.03
CA LEU A 123 16.65 -11.48 13.27
C LEU A 123 18.15 -11.67 13.00
N ARG A 124 18.73 -12.84 13.35
CA ARG A 124 20.12 -13.18 13.00
C ARG A 124 20.35 -13.28 11.51
N VAL A 125 19.45 -13.93 10.78
CA VAL A 125 19.50 -14.00 9.31
C VAL A 125 19.42 -12.61 8.66
N LEU A 126 18.64 -11.70 9.26
CA LEU A 126 18.53 -10.32 8.83
C LEU A 126 19.75 -9.46 9.20
N GLY A 127 20.72 -10.01 9.98
CA GLY A 127 21.97 -9.34 10.30
C GLY A 127 22.02 -8.73 11.71
N ALA A 128 21.15 -9.14 12.62
CA ALA A 128 21.20 -8.65 14.00
C ALA A 128 22.50 -9.11 14.71
N SER A 129 23.27 -8.15 15.19
CA SER A 129 24.46 -8.35 16.03
C SER A 129 24.07 -8.49 17.51
N ALA A 130 25.05 -8.79 18.38
CA ALA A 130 24.83 -8.83 19.82
C ALA A 130 24.27 -7.48 20.34
N ASP A 131 24.76 -6.33 19.82
CA ASP A 131 24.38 -5.00 20.25
C ASP A 131 23.01 -4.54 19.73
N THR A 132 22.56 -5.08 18.58
CA THR A 132 21.27 -4.70 17.96
C THR A 132 20.14 -5.67 18.27
N MET A 133 20.47 -6.88 18.71
CA MET A 133 19.48 -7.97 18.93
C MET A 133 18.39 -7.57 19.92
N GLU A 134 18.77 -6.95 21.03
CA GLU A 134 17.80 -6.57 22.06
C GLU A 134 16.79 -5.55 21.52
N PHE A 135 17.24 -4.52 20.83
CA PHE A 135 16.37 -3.50 20.24
C PHE A 135 15.48 -4.07 19.13
N SER A 136 16.03 -4.92 18.26
CA SER A 136 15.26 -5.60 17.23
C SER A 136 14.19 -6.52 17.81
N ALA A 137 14.52 -7.28 18.87
CA ALA A 137 13.59 -8.17 19.53
C ALA A 137 12.49 -7.39 20.27
N GLN A 138 12.82 -6.29 20.95
CA GLN A 138 11.83 -5.42 21.60
C GLN A 138 10.83 -4.86 20.57
N TYR A 139 11.32 -4.28 19.48
CA TYR A 139 10.45 -3.73 18.43
C TYR A 139 9.59 -4.81 17.78
N THR A 140 10.19 -5.95 17.41
CA THR A 140 9.49 -7.09 16.82
C THR A 140 8.40 -7.64 17.74
N THR A 141 8.66 -7.71 19.03
CA THR A 141 7.68 -8.23 20.01
C THR A 141 6.42 -7.36 20.03
N TYR A 142 6.53 -6.07 20.21
CA TYR A 142 5.36 -5.19 20.33
C TYR A 142 4.68 -4.90 18.99
N VAL A 143 5.47 -4.60 17.96
CA VAL A 143 4.92 -4.15 16.66
C VAL A 143 4.50 -5.32 15.79
N VAL A 144 5.27 -6.44 15.80
CA VAL A 144 4.96 -7.58 14.94
C VAL A 144 4.18 -8.64 15.71
N ILE A 145 4.71 -9.20 16.79
CA ILE A 145 4.02 -10.33 17.45
C ILE A 145 2.68 -9.89 18.00
N TRP A 146 2.63 -8.82 18.79
CA TRP A 146 1.38 -8.32 19.38
C TRP A 146 0.57 -7.43 18.42
N GLY A 147 1.26 -6.66 17.55
CA GLY A 147 0.64 -5.66 16.68
C GLY A 147 0.02 -6.23 15.41
N THR A 148 0.55 -7.32 14.84
CA THR A 148 0.10 -7.86 13.54
C THR A 148 -1.42 -8.13 13.46
N PRO A 149 -2.06 -8.77 14.45
CA PRO A 149 -3.50 -8.99 14.37
C PRO A 149 -4.30 -7.70 14.20
N PHE A 150 -3.94 -6.65 14.93
CA PHE A 150 -4.63 -5.37 14.86
C PHE A 150 -4.37 -4.64 13.54
N VAL A 151 -3.12 -4.63 13.06
CA VAL A 151 -2.73 -3.99 11.79
C VAL A 151 -3.41 -4.67 10.60
N VAL A 152 -3.33 -6.00 10.52
CA VAL A 152 -3.88 -6.78 9.41
C VAL A 152 -5.40 -6.69 9.38
N VAL A 153 -6.06 -6.86 10.53
CA VAL A 153 -7.51 -6.80 10.58
C VAL A 153 -8.02 -5.40 10.29
N SER A 154 -7.39 -4.34 10.82
CA SER A 154 -7.72 -2.94 10.47
C SER A 154 -7.61 -2.67 8.97
N ALA A 155 -6.55 -3.18 8.33
CA ALA A 155 -6.38 -3.06 6.88
C ALA A 155 -7.53 -3.74 6.13
N VAL A 156 -7.91 -4.95 6.53
CA VAL A 156 -9.04 -5.69 5.92
C VAL A 156 -10.35 -4.95 6.13
N GLU A 157 -10.66 -4.53 7.36
CA GLU A 157 -11.87 -3.74 7.66
C GLU A 157 -11.95 -2.47 6.82
N SER A 158 -10.84 -1.76 6.67
CA SER A 158 -10.75 -0.58 5.81
C SER A 158 -11.05 -0.91 4.35
N HIS A 159 -10.52 -2.02 3.82
CA HIS A 159 -10.82 -2.47 2.47
C HIS A 159 -12.31 -2.83 2.31
N LEU A 160 -12.89 -3.56 3.25
CA LEU A 160 -14.31 -3.94 3.23
C LEU A 160 -15.22 -2.72 3.27
N LEU A 161 -14.97 -1.78 4.17
CA LEU A 161 -15.71 -0.51 4.29
C LEU A 161 -15.59 0.33 3.01
N ARG A 162 -14.39 0.49 2.47
CA ARG A 162 -14.14 1.23 1.23
C ARG A 162 -14.91 0.62 0.05
N ASN A 163 -14.88 -0.68 -0.07
CA ASN A 163 -15.55 -1.42 -1.14
C ASN A 163 -17.08 -1.42 -1.06
N THR A 164 -17.64 -0.99 0.05
CA THR A 164 -19.10 -0.80 0.25
C THR A 164 -19.52 0.67 0.29
N GLY A 165 -18.62 1.59 -0.11
CA GLY A 165 -18.89 3.02 -0.23
C GLY A 165 -18.72 3.82 1.07
N TYR A 166 -18.04 3.25 2.10
CA TYR A 166 -17.71 3.95 3.34
C TYR A 166 -16.25 4.43 3.36
N SER A 167 -15.72 4.90 2.19
CA SER A 167 -14.31 5.28 2.05
C SER A 167 -13.85 6.32 3.07
N ALA A 168 -14.71 7.30 3.40
CA ALA A 168 -14.36 8.32 4.39
C ALA A 168 -14.14 7.73 5.79
N LEU A 169 -15.00 6.81 6.23
CA LEU A 169 -14.87 6.16 7.54
C LEU A 169 -13.67 5.18 7.56
N ALA A 170 -13.47 4.44 6.48
CA ALA A 170 -12.31 3.58 6.31
C ALA A 170 -10.99 4.37 6.42
N SER A 171 -10.94 5.50 5.72
CA SER A 171 -9.76 6.39 5.73
C SER A 171 -9.57 7.07 7.07
N ALA A 172 -10.65 7.51 7.73
CA ALA A 172 -10.58 8.13 9.06
C ALA A 172 -9.97 7.16 10.10
N GLY A 173 -10.32 5.87 10.04
CA GLY A 173 -9.75 4.87 10.96
C GLY A 173 -8.25 4.66 10.77
N LEU A 174 -7.82 4.41 9.53
CA LEU A 174 -6.39 4.21 9.26
C LEU A 174 -5.57 5.49 9.46
N SER A 175 -6.06 6.62 8.96
CA SER A 175 -5.40 7.91 9.13
C SER A 175 -5.34 8.35 10.59
N GLY A 176 -6.43 8.12 11.34
CA GLY A 176 -6.50 8.42 12.76
C GLY A 176 -5.46 7.64 13.57
N GLY A 177 -5.28 6.35 13.26
CA GLY A 177 -4.21 5.55 13.85
C GLY A 177 -2.83 6.10 13.55
N GLY A 178 -2.55 6.44 12.28
CA GLY A 178 -1.25 7.02 11.89
C GLY A 178 -0.98 8.39 12.53
N VAL A 179 -1.97 9.28 12.58
CA VAL A 179 -1.84 10.58 13.26
C VAL A 179 -1.63 10.39 14.77
N LEU A 180 -2.40 9.48 15.39
CA LEU A 180 -2.24 9.18 16.81
C LEU A 180 -0.84 8.65 17.12
N ASN A 181 -0.29 7.77 16.28
CA ASN A 181 1.06 7.27 16.45
C ASN A 181 2.10 8.40 16.39
N MET A 182 2.01 9.31 15.39
CA MET A 182 2.90 10.47 15.28
C MET A 182 2.87 11.37 16.54
N LEU A 183 1.77 11.41 17.28
CA LEU A 183 1.64 12.14 18.53
C LEU A 183 2.16 11.34 19.73
N LEU A 184 1.92 10.03 19.75
CA LEU A 184 2.33 9.16 20.86
C LEU A 184 3.84 8.85 20.84
N ASP A 185 4.47 8.74 19.66
CA ASP A 185 5.89 8.43 19.55
C ASP A 185 6.76 9.42 20.36
N PRO A 186 6.75 10.75 20.11
CA PRO A 186 7.57 11.67 20.86
C PRO A 186 7.18 11.72 22.35
N LEU A 187 5.90 11.57 22.68
CA LEU A 187 5.44 11.57 24.05
C LEU A 187 6.00 10.36 24.82
N PHE A 188 5.96 9.17 24.23
CA PHE A 188 6.43 7.94 24.86
C PHE A 188 7.97 7.90 24.87
N MET A 189 8.61 8.19 23.74
CA MET A 189 10.06 8.08 23.59
C MET A 189 10.84 9.09 24.46
N PHE A 190 10.34 10.33 24.56
CA PHE A 190 11.12 11.41 25.15
C PHE A 190 10.57 11.96 26.47
N VAL A 191 9.33 11.59 26.85
CA VAL A 191 8.69 12.13 28.07
C VAL A 191 8.34 11.03 29.07
N LEU A 192 7.68 9.95 28.63
CA LEU A 192 7.11 8.95 29.55
C LEU A 192 8.07 7.81 29.87
N PHE A 193 8.93 7.40 28.94
CA PHE A 193 9.82 6.26 29.16
C PHE A 193 11.24 6.74 29.57
N PRO A 194 11.97 5.94 30.36
CA PRO A 194 13.36 6.22 30.72
C PRO A 194 14.26 6.22 29.48
N LYS A 195 15.36 7.00 29.56
CA LYS A 195 16.41 6.96 28.53
C LYS A 195 16.98 5.54 28.38
N GLY A 196 17.21 5.14 27.13
CA GLY A 196 17.64 3.80 26.77
C GLY A 196 16.49 2.83 26.40
N GLN A 197 15.23 3.24 26.63
CA GLN A 197 14.04 2.46 26.27
C GLN A 197 13.23 3.07 25.11
N GLU A 198 13.82 3.95 24.33
CA GLU A 198 13.13 4.70 23.28
C GLU A 198 12.55 3.78 22.20
N VAL A 199 13.25 2.70 21.84
CA VAL A 199 12.75 1.69 20.87
C VAL A 199 11.51 0.99 21.40
N LYS A 200 11.54 0.57 22.67
CA LYS A 200 10.38 -0.05 23.33
C LYS A 200 9.21 0.92 23.42
N ALA A 201 9.49 2.18 23.73
CA ALA A 201 8.49 3.24 23.82
C ALA A 201 7.80 3.48 22.49
N ALA A 202 8.55 3.62 21.39
CA ALA A 202 8.03 3.75 20.03
C ALA A 202 7.19 2.52 19.63
N ALA A 203 7.68 1.32 19.94
CA ALA A 203 6.97 0.09 19.63
C ALA A 203 5.62 -0.03 20.38
N ILE A 204 5.55 0.40 21.63
CA ILE A 204 4.30 0.43 22.41
C ILE A 204 3.36 1.51 21.90
N ALA A 205 3.85 2.70 21.54
CA ALA A 205 3.05 3.76 20.93
C ALA A 205 2.40 3.29 19.63
N THR A 206 3.17 2.60 18.77
CA THR A 206 2.68 1.98 17.54
C THR A 206 1.61 0.91 17.82
N LEU A 207 1.83 0.04 18.79
CA LEU A 207 0.85 -0.98 19.18
C LEU A 207 -0.47 -0.35 19.64
N ILE A 208 -0.42 0.64 20.53
CA ILE A 208 -1.61 1.33 21.04
C ILE A 208 -2.38 2.01 19.90
N SER A 209 -1.67 2.69 19.01
CA SER A 209 -2.29 3.37 17.85
C SER A 209 -3.00 2.39 16.93
N ASN A 210 -2.40 1.22 16.69
CA ASN A 210 -3.00 0.15 15.88
C ASN A 210 -4.22 -0.48 16.56
N ILE A 211 -4.19 -0.68 17.88
CA ILE A 211 -5.34 -1.16 18.66
C ILE A 211 -6.51 -0.16 18.56
N ILE A 212 -6.24 1.13 18.70
CA ILE A 212 -7.28 2.18 18.63
C ILE A 212 -7.87 2.25 17.21
N ALA A 213 -7.04 2.16 16.17
CA ALA A 213 -7.49 2.10 14.78
C ALA A 213 -8.39 0.88 14.54
N PHE A 214 -7.97 -0.30 15.01
CA PHE A 214 -8.75 -1.53 14.94
C PHE A 214 -10.11 -1.39 15.64
N LEU A 215 -10.12 -0.93 16.89
CA LEU A 215 -11.36 -0.77 17.65
C LEU A 215 -12.32 0.21 16.96
N PHE A 216 -11.80 1.32 16.43
CA PHE A 216 -12.61 2.28 15.69
C PHE A 216 -13.21 1.65 14.42
N LEU A 217 -12.43 0.96 13.60
CA LEU A 217 -12.89 0.35 12.36
C LEU A 217 -13.88 -0.79 12.62
N THR A 218 -13.61 -1.64 13.62
CA THR A 218 -14.54 -2.70 14.06
C THR A 218 -15.87 -2.09 14.53
N MET A 219 -15.82 -1.03 15.35
CA MET A 219 -17.04 -0.33 15.79
C MET A 219 -17.83 0.22 14.59
N VAL A 220 -17.15 0.85 13.63
CA VAL A 220 -17.79 1.35 12.40
C VAL A 220 -18.43 0.20 11.62
N LEU A 221 -17.70 -0.91 11.45
CA LEU A 221 -18.18 -2.08 10.71
C LEU A 221 -19.42 -2.68 11.36
N ILE A 222 -19.43 -2.84 12.69
CA ILE A 222 -20.61 -3.29 13.45
C ILE A 222 -21.81 -2.33 13.26
N ARG A 223 -21.58 -1.02 13.36
CA ARG A 223 -22.66 -0.01 13.20
C ARG A 223 -23.27 -0.01 11.80
N VAL A 224 -22.48 -0.32 10.77
CA VAL A 224 -22.97 -0.33 9.39
C VAL A 224 -23.50 -1.68 8.95
N SER A 225 -23.25 -2.78 9.68
CA SER A 225 -23.59 -4.16 9.31
C SER A 225 -25.08 -4.37 9.05
N ASN A 226 -25.95 -3.68 9.79
CA ASN A 226 -27.42 -3.76 9.60
C ASN A 226 -27.92 -3.08 8.31
N ARG A 227 -27.10 -2.19 7.72
CA ARG A 227 -27.47 -1.36 6.55
C ARG A 227 -26.53 -1.58 5.35
N SER A 228 -25.66 -2.60 5.42
CA SER A 228 -24.66 -2.90 4.42
C SER A 228 -24.49 -4.41 4.26
N PRO A 229 -23.88 -4.88 3.19
CA PRO A 229 -23.53 -6.29 3.00
C PRO A 229 -22.30 -6.71 3.81
N LEU A 230 -21.91 -5.95 4.83
CA LEU A 230 -20.81 -6.28 5.73
C LEU A 230 -21.31 -7.03 6.95
N SER A 231 -20.51 -7.97 7.41
CA SER A 231 -20.75 -8.69 8.66
C SER A 231 -19.44 -9.27 9.20
N ILE A 232 -19.35 -9.28 10.53
CA ILE A 232 -18.34 -10.04 11.27
C ILE A 232 -18.98 -11.07 12.20
N ALA A 233 -20.28 -11.36 11.99
CA ALA A 233 -20.98 -12.37 12.80
C ALA A 233 -20.43 -13.77 12.47
N PRO A 234 -20.06 -14.59 13.49
CA PRO A 234 -19.58 -15.95 13.26
C PRO A 234 -20.60 -16.85 12.55
N ALA A 235 -21.89 -16.53 12.68
CA ALA A 235 -22.96 -17.27 12.00
C ALA A 235 -22.85 -17.18 10.46
N ASP A 236 -22.35 -16.06 9.93
CA ASP A 236 -22.18 -15.86 8.48
C ASP A 236 -21.04 -16.71 7.91
N LEU A 237 -20.08 -17.15 8.71
CA LEU A 237 -19.02 -18.08 8.29
C LEU A 237 -19.59 -19.44 7.86
N LYS A 238 -20.66 -19.91 8.47
CA LYS A 238 -21.28 -21.19 8.14
C LYS A 238 -21.83 -21.21 6.70
N ASN A 239 -22.10 -20.04 6.13
CA ASN A 239 -22.65 -19.86 4.82
C ASN A 239 -21.58 -19.65 3.72
N VAL A 240 -20.31 -19.73 4.08
CA VAL A 240 -19.18 -19.51 3.17
C VAL A 240 -19.05 -20.70 2.22
N LYS A 241 -19.08 -20.42 0.91
CA LYS A 241 -18.92 -21.43 -0.15
C LYS A 241 -17.44 -21.50 -0.58
N LYS A 242 -16.93 -22.70 -0.89
CA LYS A 242 -15.56 -22.88 -1.43
C LYS A 242 -15.26 -21.97 -2.62
N LYS A 243 -16.26 -21.74 -3.49
CA LYS A 243 -16.16 -20.83 -4.63
C LYS A 243 -15.86 -19.40 -4.21
N GLN A 244 -16.42 -18.91 -3.09
CA GLN A 244 -16.17 -17.56 -2.58
C GLN A 244 -14.72 -17.44 -2.08
N ILE A 245 -14.20 -18.42 -1.34
CA ILE A 245 -12.81 -18.47 -0.90
C ILE A 245 -11.88 -18.45 -2.13
N SER A 246 -12.13 -19.30 -3.14
CA SER A 246 -11.35 -19.30 -4.37
C SER A 246 -11.36 -17.94 -5.08
N GLN A 247 -12.49 -17.23 -5.08
CA GLN A 247 -12.60 -15.90 -5.67
C GLN A 247 -11.89 -14.82 -4.86
N ILE A 248 -11.88 -14.91 -3.52
CA ILE A 248 -11.06 -14.05 -2.64
C ILE A 248 -9.59 -14.26 -2.96
N CYS A 249 -9.12 -15.51 -2.96
CA CYS A 249 -7.74 -15.85 -3.25
C CYS A 249 -7.31 -15.46 -4.67
N SER A 250 -8.18 -15.61 -5.65
CA SER A 250 -7.89 -15.27 -7.05
C SER A 250 -7.47 -13.82 -7.24
N VAL A 251 -8.09 -12.87 -6.53
CA VAL A 251 -7.76 -11.45 -6.57
C VAL A 251 -6.78 -11.09 -5.47
N GLY A 252 -6.89 -11.73 -4.31
CA GLY A 252 -6.09 -11.43 -3.13
C GLY A 252 -4.62 -11.84 -3.27
N ILE A 253 -4.33 -13.02 -3.84
CA ILE A 253 -2.95 -13.49 -4.02
C ILE A 253 -2.13 -12.53 -4.90
N PRO A 254 -2.58 -12.13 -6.10
CA PRO A 254 -1.88 -11.12 -6.89
C PRO A 254 -1.63 -9.81 -6.14
N SER A 255 -2.63 -9.37 -5.36
CA SER A 255 -2.53 -8.14 -4.57
C SER A 255 -1.56 -8.26 -3.38
N ALA A 256 -1.40 -9.46 -2.84
CA ALA A 256 -0.44 -9.76 -1.79
C ALA A 256 1.00 -9.86 -2.31
N VAL A 257 1.18 -10.44 -3.48
CA VAL A 257 2.52 -10.69 -4.07
C VAL A 257 3.16 -9.39 -4.59
N LEU A 258 2.37 -8.46 -5.13
CA LEU A 258 2.88 -7.26 -5.79
C LEU A 258 3.81 -6.40 -4.90
N PRO A 259 3.50 -6.08 -3.63
CA PRO A 259 4.41 -5.33 -2.76
C PRO A 259 5.76 -6.03 -2.59
N GLY A 260 5.76 -7.33 -2.34
CA GLY A 260 6.99 -8.10 -2.16
C GLY A 260 7.88 -8.12 -3.41
N LEU A 261 7.29 -8.14 -4.60
CA LEU A 261 8.06 -8.00 -5.85
C LEU A 261 8.73 -6.62 -5.96
N PHE A 262 8.06 -5.55 -5.53
CA PHE A 262 8.67 -4.22 -5.45
C PHE A 262 9.82 -4.16 -4.45
N ASP A 263 9.70 -4.84 -3.31
CA ASP A 263 10.77 -4.90 -2.31
C ASP A 263 12.01 -5.61 -2.88
N VAL A 264 11.82 -6.71 -3.63
CA VAL A 264 12.90 -7.38 -4.35
C VAL A 264 13.58 -6.43 -5.35
N ALA A 265 12.81 -5.67 -6.13
CA ALA A 265 13.37 -4.69 -7.06
C ALA A 265 14.14 -3.57 -6.35
N ASN A 266 13.67 -3.12 -5.18
CA ASN A 266 14.38 -2.12 -4.36
C ASN A 266 15.70 -2.67 -3.81
N ILE A 267 15.76 -3.94 -3.41
CA ILE A 267 17.00 -4.59 -2.98
C ILE A 267 18.00 -4.60 -4.14
N VAL A 268 17.59 -5.02 -5.33
CA VAL A 268 18.44 -5.03 -6.52
C VAL A 268 18.91 -3.61 -6.86
N LEU A 269 18.00 -2.61 -6.83
CA LEU A 269 18.36 -1.21 -7.08
C LEU A 269 19.42 -0.70 -6.10
N ASN A 270 19.22 -0.92 -4.80
CA ASN A 270 20.15 -0.47 -3.78
C ASN A 270 21.50 -1.17 -3.89
N SER A 271 21.50 -2.49 -4.14
CA SER A 271 22.74 -3.26 -4.33
C SER A 271 23.52 -2.79 -5.56
N SER A 272 22.83 -2.53 -6.68
CA SER A 272 23.46 -1.99 -7.89
C SER A 272 23.97 -0.56 -7.68
N MET A 273 23.20 0.28 -6.99
CA MET A 273 23.59 1.66 -6.71
C MET A 273 24.81 1.75 -5.77
N ALA A 274 24.93 0.83 -4.80
CA ALA A 274 26.07 0.75 -3.88
C ALA A 274 27.40 0.55 -4.60
N VAL A 275 27.42 -0.11 -5.77
CA VAL A 275 28.62 -0.29 -6.60
C VAL A 275 29.15 1.04 -7.13
N HIS A 276 28.28 2.04 -7.32
CA HIS A 276 28.64 3.36 -7.84
C HIS A 276 29.11 4.33 -6.73
N GLY A 277 28.88 4.01 -5.47
CA GLY A 277 29.37 4.76 -4.31
C GLY A 277 28.30 5.14 -3.29
N ASP A 278 28.74 5.49 -2.09
CA ASP A 278 27.86 5.75 -0.95
C ASP A 278 27.04 7.02 -1.14
N LEU A 279 27.58 8.05 -1.79
CA LEU A 279 26.85 9.30 -2.06
C LEU A 279 25.68 9.08 -3.02
N GLN A 280 25.87 8.24 -4.05
CA GLN A 280 24.85 7.88 -5.02
C GLN A 280 23.77 7.01 -4.36
N LEU A 281 24.17 6.06 -3.53
CA LEU A 281 23.25 5.24 -2.75
C LEU A 281 22.40 6.11 -1.80
N ALA A 282 23.01 7.03 -1.06
CA ALA A 282 22.32 7.98 -0.20
C ALA A 282 21.34 8.86 -1.00
N ALA A 283 21.78 9.38 -2.14
CA ALA A 283 20.96 10.17 -3.05
C ALA A 283 19.74 9.39 -3.54
N MET A 284 19.91 8.13 -3.97
CA MET A 284 18.82 7.26 -4.42
C MET A 284 17.86 6.94 -3.26
N GLY A 285 18.36 6.76 -2.04
CA GLY A 285 17.57 6.57 -0.83
C GLY A 285 16.61 7.75 -0.55
N ILE A 286 17.07 8.99 -0.76
CA ILE A 286 16.23 10.20 -0.64
C ILE A 286 15.15 10.21 -1.74
N VAL A 287 15.54 9.94 -2.98
CA VAL A 287 14.63 9.94 -4.13
C VAL A 287 13.51 8.92 -3.96
N THR A 288 13.83 7.69 -3.54
CA THR A 288 12.83 6.65 -3.32
C THR A 288 11.82 6.99 -2.22
N LYS A 289 12.23 7.78 -1.21
CA LYS A 289 11.30 8.32 -0.20
C LYS A 289 10.34 9.37 -0.79
N LEU A 290 10.86 10.28 -1.62
CA LEU A 290 10.04 11.30 -2.28
C LEU A 290 9.04 10.71 -3.28
N GLU A 291 9.43 9.66 -4.01
CA GLU A 291 8.55 8.94 -4.95
C GLU A 291 7.33 8.29 -4.29
N ARG A 292 7.37 8.03 -2.98
CA ARG A 292 6.21 7.50 -2.26
C ARG A 292 5.01 8.44 -2.32
N ILE A 293 5.22 9.76 -2.44
CA ILE A 293 4.13 10.75 -2.50
C ILE A 293 3.27 10.59 -3.77
N PRO A 294 3.80 10.69 -5.01
CA PRO A 294 3.01 10.46 -6.21
C PRO A 294 2.45 9.04 -6.28
N ASN A 295 3.18 8.04 -5.78
CA ASN A 295 2.69 6.66 -5.70
C ASN A 295 1.47 6.54 -4.78
N ALA A 296 1.48 7.19 -3.61
CA ALA A 296 0.35 7.22 -2.68
C ALA A 296 -0.91 7.81 -3.34
N VAL A 297 -0.75 8.89 -4.10
CA VAL A 297 -1.86 9.52 -4.84
C VAL A 297 -2.38 8.58 -5.94
N GLY A 298 -1.49 7.97 -6.73
CA GLY A 298 -1.85 7.05 -7.80
C GLY A 298 -2.55 5.79 -7.30
N ILE A 299 -2.03 5.18 -6.24
CA ILE A 299 -2.64 4.03 -5.57
C ILE A 299 -3.98 4.41 -4.94
N GLY A 300 -4.04 5.54 -4.23
CA GLY A 300 -5.25 6.01 -3.58
C GLY A 300 -6.40 6.27 -4.55
N LEU A 301 -6.11 6.89 -5.71
CA LEU A 301 -7.09 7.10 -6.77
C LEU A 301 -7.56 5.76 -7.37
N SER A 302 -6.63 4.87 -7.70
CA SER A 302 -6.93 3.59 -8.33
C SER A 302 -7.70 2.65 -7.41
N GLN A 303 -7.31 2.60 -6.14
CA GLN A 303 -7.96 1.81 -5.10
C GLN A 303 -9.34 2.37 -4.74
N GLY A 304 -9.47 3.71 -4.69
CA GLY A 304 -10.74 4.36 -4.40
C GLY A 304 -11.80 4.13 -5.49
N MET A 305 -11.42 4.05 -6.76
CA MET A 305 -12.36 3.78 -7.85
C MET A 305 -12.73 2.29 -8.03
N LEU A 306 -11.96 1.37 -7.44
CA LEU A 306 -12.16 -0.07 -7.56
C LEU A 306 -13.63 -0.48 -7.30
N PRO A 307 -14.28 -0.07 -6.19
CA PRO A 307 -15.66 -0.48 -5.90
C PRO A 307 -16.67 0.01 -6.95
N LEU A 308 -16.46 1.19 -7.53
CA LEU A 308 -17.33 1.71 -8.57
C LEU A 308 -17.23 0.88 -9.86
N VAL A 309 -16.04 0.46 -10.25
CA VAL A 309 -15.81 -0.42 -11.40
C VAL A 309 -16.36 -1.81 -11.13
N ALA A 310 -16.10 -2.40 -9.96
CA ALA A 310 -16.54 -3.73 -9.58
C ALA A 310 -18.08 -3.86 -9.55
N TYR A 311 -18.74 -2.87 -8.95
CA TYR A 311 -20.21 -2.82 -8.89
C TYR A 311 -20.82 -2.76 -10.29
N ASN A 312 -20.39 -1.80 -11.12
CA ASN A 312 -20.94 -1.59 -12.45
C ASN A 312 -20.59 -2.71 -13.44
N PHE A 313 -19.47 -3.39 -13.22
CA PHE A 313 -19.14 -4.62 -13.96
C PHE A 313 -20.19 -5.70 -13.73
N SER A 314 -20.55 -5.97 -12.48
CA SER A 314 -21.45 -7.05 -12.11
C SER A 314 -22.93 -6.70 -12.21
N SER A 315 -23.30 -5.42 -12.18
CA SER A 315 -24.67 -4.97 -12.47
C SER A 315 -25.00 -4.93 -13.97
N GLY A 316 -24.01 -5.18 -14.84
CA GLY A 316 -24.19 -5.11 -16.28
C GLY A 316 -24.14 -3.70 -16.87
N ASN A 317 -23.95 -2.64 -16.04
CA ASN A 317 -23.87 -1.26 -16.53
C ASN A 317 -22.49 -0.97 -17.14
N ARG A 318 -22.27 -1.50 -18.33
CA ARG A 318 -20.99 -1.38 -19.07
C ARG A 318 -20.65 0.05 -19.43
N GLU A 319 -21.65 0.88 -19.71
CA GLU A 319 -21.43 2.27 -20.06
C GLU A 319 -20.83 3.05 -18.88
N ARG A 320 -21.45 2.92 -17.70
CA ARG A 320 -20.98 3.57 -16.48
C ARG A 320 -19.63 3.03 -16.03
N MET A 321 -19.40 1.73 -16.12
CA MET A 321 -18.11 1.10 -15.86
C MET A 321 -17.02 1.68 -16.76
N ASN A 322 -17.23 1.71 -18.08
CA ASN A 322 -16.26 2.25 -19.03
C ASN A 322 -16.04 3.77 -18.84
N SER A 323 -17.08 4.50 -18.46
CA SER A 323 -16.97 5.92 -18.10
C SER A 323 -16.08 6.09 -16.87
N ALA A 324 -16.24 5.25 -15.83
CA ALA A 324 -15.42 5.29 -14.62
C ALA A 324 -13.94 4.99 -14.94
N ILE A 325 -13.67 3.94 -15.72
CA ILE A 325 -12.32 3.59 -16.17
C ILE A 325 -11.68 4.75 -16.96
N ARG A 326 -12.40 5.33 -17.93
CA ARG A 326 -11.86 6.44 -18.76
C ARG A 326 -11.63 7.71 -17.95
N LYS A 327 -12.60 8.11 -17.11
CA LYS A 327 -12.49 9.33 -16.29
C LYS A 327 -11.42 9.18 -15.22
N GLY A 328 -11.38 8.04 -14.52
CA GLY A 328 -10.34 7.75 -13.54
C GLY A 328 -8.94 7.79 -14.16
N ARG A 329 -8.77 7.19 -15.35
CA ARG A 329 -7.51 7.24 -16.08
C ARG A 329 -7.10 8.68 -16.43
N ARG A 330 -8.03 9.51 -16.92
CA ARG A 330 -7.73 10.92 -17.23
C ARG A 330 -7.32 11.70 -15.98
N MET A 331 -8.08 11.56 -14.90
CA MET A 331 -7.77 12.23 -13.64
C MET A 331 -6.37 11.84 -13.13
N GLY A 332 -6.03 10.55 -13.14
CA GLY A 332 -4.74 10.09 -12.66
C GLY A 332 -3.57 10.54 -13.55
N ILE A 333 -3.74 10.57 -14.88
CA ILE A 333 -2.70 11.09 -15.78
C ILE A 333 -2.48 12.58 -15.50
N VAL A 334 -3.56 13.38 -15.37
CA VAL A 334 -3.43 14.81 -15.03
C VAL A 334 -2.69 14.98 -13.69
N THR A 335 -3.07 14.23 -12.67
CA THR A 335 -2.39 14.29 -11.37
C THR A 335 -0.91 13.90 -11.49
N ALA A 336 -0.60 12.84 -12.24
CA ALA A 336 0.79 12.41 -12.45
C ALA A 336 1.62 13.47 -13.17
N VAL A 337 1.06 14.13 -14.18
CA VAL A 337 1.73 15.25 -14.89
C VAL A 337 1.96 16.43 -13.94
N CYS A 338 0.97 16.77 -13.11
CA CYS A 338 1.16 17.81 -12.08
C CYS A 338 2.30 17.44 -11.09
N CYS A 339 2.40 16.17 -10.70
CA CYS A 339 3.51 15.69 -9.86
C CYS A 339 4.88 15.82 -10.57
N ILE A 340 4.96 15.51 -11.88
CA ILE A 340 6.19 15.70 -12.64
C ILE A 340 6.60 17.17 -12.63
N ILE A 341 5.69 18.06 -12.98
CA ILE A 341 5.98 19.51 -13.01
C ILE A 341 6.49 19.98 -11.63
N LEU A 342 5.82 19.55 -10.55
CA LEU A 342 6.22 19.89 -9.21
C LEU A 342 7.64 19.36 -8.89
N PHE A 343 7.94 18.11 -9.23
CA PHE A 343 9.23 17.50 -8.97
C PHE A 343 10.34 18.07 -9.85
N GLU A 344 10.07 18.41 -11.10
CA GLU A 344 11.03 19.07 -11.98
C GLU A 344 11.40 20.48 -11.48
N VAL A 345 10.39 21.28 -11.13
CA VAL A 345 10.59 22.67 -10.69
C VAL A 345 11.25 22.72 -9.31
N PHE A 346 10.79 21.89 -8.37
CA PHE A 346 11.20 21.94 -6.98
C PHE A 346 12.17 20.81 -6.56
N ALA A 347 12.83 20.13 -7.50
CA ALA A 347 13.69 18.99 -7.19
C ALA A 347 14.74 19.29 -6.11
N LYS A 348 15.47 20.38 -6.24
CA LYS A 348 16.51 20.78 -5.25
C LYS A 348 15.94 21.10 -3.88
N GLN A 349 14.80 21.81 -3.84
CA GLN A 349 14.12 22.18 -2.59
C GLN A 349 13.56 20.94 -1.88
N LEU A 350 12.95 20.04 -2.62
CA LEU A 350 12.39 18.78 -2.08
C LEU A 350 13.49 17.87 -1.51
N VAL A 351 14.59 17.72 -2.23
CA VAL A 351 15.75 16.96 -1.74
C VAL A 351 16.38 17.67 -0.54
N GLY A 352 16.44 19.01 -0.56
CA GLY A 352 17.00 19.84 0.52
C GLY A 352 16.24 19.73 1.86
N ILE A 353 15.02 19.16 1.87
CA ILE A 353 14.32 18.84 3.13
C ILE A 353 15.06 17.75 3.92
N PHE A 354 15.79 16.87 3.23
CA PHE A 354 16.49 15.72 3.82
C PHE A 354 17.99 15.97 4.03
N LEU A 355 18.54 17.05 3.50
CA LEU A 355 19.96 17.39 3.54
C LEU A 355 20.15 18.83 4.02
N ASP A 356 21.20 19.08 4.80
CA ASP A 356 21.58 20.46 5.09
C ASP A 356 22.13 21.13 3.83
N THR A 357 21.32 22.02 3.26
CA THR A 357 21.64 22.73 2.01
C THR A 357 22.80 23.73 2.14
N LYS A 358 23.21 24.04 3.36
CA LYS A 358 24.37 24.90 3.66
C LYS A 358 25.67 24.13 3.81
N ALA A 359 25.61 22.79 3.89
CA ALA A 359 26.78 21.96 3.99
C ALA A 359 27.56 21.97 2.66
N ALA A 360 28.87 22.14 2.74
CA ALA A 360 29.79 22.03 1.60
C ALA A 360 30.29 20.58 1.45
N GLY A 361 30.90 20.26 0.31
CA GLY A 361 31.52 18.95 0.09
C GLY A 361 30.52 17.84 -0.28
N GLU A 362 30.55 16.72 0.42
CA GLU A 362 29.76 15.51 0.10
C GLU A 362 28.25 15.74 0.10
N ALA A 363 27.72 16.57 1.00
CA ALA A 363 26.30 16.88 1.06
C ALA A 363 25.81 17.65 -0.18
N ALA A 364 26.63 18.58 -0.72
CA ALA A 364 26.31 19.30 -1.95
C ALA A 364 26.34 18.38 -3.18
N LEU A 365 27.25 17.41 -3.21
CA LEU A 365 27.32 16.39 -4.26
C LEU A 365 26.10 15.46 -4.17
N THR A 366 25.74 14.98 -2.97
CA THR A 366 24.55 14.15 -2.74
C THR A 366 23.27 14.87 -3.17
N LEU A 367 23.15 16.18 -2.86
CA LEU A 367 22.03 17.02 -3.32
C LEU A 367 21.94 17.04 -4.86
N THR A 368 23.09 17.18 -5.52
CA THR A 368 23.14 17.25 -6.99
C THR A 368 22.72 15.92 -7.62
N PHE A 369 23.27 14.80 -7.12
CA PHE A 369 22.85 13.46 -7.57
C PHE A 369 21.38 13.22 -7.31
N ALA A 370 20.89 13.48 -6.11
CA ALA A 370 19.49 13.24 -5.74
C ALA A 370 18.53 14.10 -6.58
N ALA A 371 18.84 15.37 -6.82
CA ALA A 371 18.02 16.23 -7.67
C ALA A 371 18.00 15.75 -9.12
N SER A 372 19.14 15.27 -9.66
CA SER A 372 19.22 14.69 -11.00
C SER A 372 18.42 13.39 -11.10
N PHE A 373 18.61 12.46 -10.15
CA PHE A 373 17.89 11.19 -10.11
C PHE A 373 16.38 11.41 -9.95
N LEU A 374 15.96 12.36 -9.09
CA LEU A 374 14.54 12.69 -8.91
C LEU A 374 13.89 13.15 -10.20
N ARG A 375 14.55 14.03 -10.97
CA ARG A 375 14.06 14.49 -12.27
C ARG A 375 13.93 13.35 -13.28
N MET A 376 14.95 12.49 -13.38
CA MET A 376 14.88 11.34 -14.28
C MET A 376 13.74 10.38 -13.89
N ARG A 377 13.59 10.10 -12.60
CA ARG A 377 12.65 9.09 -12.10
C ARG A 377 11.21 9.59 -12.03
N CYS A 378 10.97 10.90 -11.83
CA CYS A 378 9.61 11.44 -11.79
C CYS A 378 8.85 11.25 -13.12
N ALA A 379 9.55 11.13 -14.25
CA ALA A 379 8.99 10.79 -15.56
C ALA A 379 8.24 9.43 -15.56
N ALA A 380 8.50 8.55 -14.58
CA ALA A 380 7.77 7.30 -14.41
C ALA A 380 6.31 7.50 -13.97
N SER A 381 5.97 8.61 -13.31
CA SER A 381 4.69 8.79 -12.61
C SER A 381 3.43 8.51 -13.46
N PRO A 382 3.28 8.96 -14.73
CA PRO A 382 2.12 8.64 -15.54
C PRO A 382 2.01 7.16 -15.88
N PHE A 383 3.14 6.50 -16.11
CA PHE A 383 3.19 5.09 -16.47
C PHE A 383 2.94 4.20 -15.25
N GLN A 384 3.50 4.57 -14.09
CA GLN A 384 3.19 3.93 -12.81
C GLN A 384 1.70 4.02 -12.51
N PHE A 385 1.11 5.21 -12.70
CA PHE A 385 -0.34 5.35 -12.53
C PHE A 385 -1.11 4.44 -13.49
N LEU A 386 -0.76 4.38 -14.78
CA LEU A 386 -1.42 3.48 -15.75
C LEU A 386 -1.32 2.01 -15.34
N ASN A 387 -0.19 1.59 -14.80
CA ASN A 387 0.02 0.25 -14.27
C ASN A 387 -0.88 -0.03 -13.06
N TYR A 388 -0.92 0.87 -12.07
CA TYR A 388 -1.84 0.74 -10.92
C TYR A 388 -3.29 0.75 -11.34
N HIS A 389 -3.69 1.73 -12.16
CA HIS A 389 -5.05 1.85 -12.65
C HIS A 389 -5.54 0.59 -13.36
N SER A 390 -4.73 0.04 -14.28
CA SER A 390 -5.08 -1.18 -14.99
C SER A 390 -5.17 -2.39 -14.07
N SER A 391 -4.22 -2.55 -13.14
CA SER A 391 -4.24 -3.63 -12.14
C SER A 391 -5.47 -3.57 -11.25
N TYR A 392 -5.82 -2.41 -10.72
CA TYR A 392 -7.02 -2.25 -9.88
C TYR A 392 -8.32 -2.44 -10.67
N CYS A 393 -8.35 -2.08 -11.95
CA CYS A 393 -9.50 -2.39 -12.81
C CYS A 393 -9.64 -3.90 -13.05
N LEU A 394 -8.55 -4.62 -13.31
CA LEU A 394 -8.57 -6.09 -13.43
C LEU A 394 -9.02 -6.74 -12.12
N GLN A 395 -8.50 -6.30 -10.97
CA GLN A 395 -8.93 -6.74 -9.65
C GLN A 395 -10.43 -6.49 -9.40
N ALA A 396 -10.92 -5.32 -9.78
CA ALA A 396 -12.32 -4.94 -9.66
C ALA A 396 -13.23 -5.89 -10.43
N MET A 397 -12.81 -6.30 -11.64
CA MET A 397 -13.55 -7.22 -12.50
C MET A 397 -13.31 -8.70 -12.15
N GLY A 398 -12.40 -9.00 -11.21
CA GLY A 398 -12.10 -10.36 -10.76
C GLY A 398 -11.08 -11.11 -11.61
N ASP A 399 -10.33 -10.42 -12.48
CA ASP A 399 -9.24 -11.04 -13.25
C ASP A 399 -7.94 -11.14 -12.44
N GLY A 400 -7.90 -12.09 -11.52
CA GLY A 400 -6.71 -12.36 -10.74
C GLY A 400 -5.53 -12.88 -11.57
N LYS A 401 -5.80 -13.69 -12.60
CA LYS A 401 -4.75 -14.21 -13.48
C LYS A 401 -4.08 -13.09 -14.27
N GLY A 402 -4.87 -12.18 -14.86
CA GLY A 402 -4.32 -11.02 -15.57
C GLY A 402 -3.53 -10.11 -14.65
N THR A 403 -4.00 -9.87 -13.42
CA THR A 403 -3.30 -9.09 -12.41
C THR A 403 -1.97 -9.75 -12.02
N LEU A 404 -1.94 -11.06 -11.82
CA LEU A 404 -0.73 -11.80 -11.45
C LEU A 404 0.32 -11.77 -12.58
N ILE A 405 -0.10 -12.05 -13.81
CA ILE A 405 0.77 -11.98 -14.99
C ILE A 405 1.37 -10.57 -15.10
N HIS A 406 0.53 -9.53 -14.96
CA HIS A 406 1.00 -8.15 -14.99
C HIS A 406 2.06 -7.88 -13.90
N ALA A 407 1.80 -8.30 -12.65
CA ALA A 407 2.71 -8.07 -11.54
C ALA A 407 4.09 -8.71 -11.77
N PHE A 408 4.13 -9.99 -12.17
CA PHE A 408 5.38 -10.70 -12.46
C PHE A 408 6.11 -10.12 -13.66
N CYS A 409 5.42 -9.88 -14.77
CA CYS A 409 6.03 -9.32 -15.97
C CYS A 409 6.59 -7.91 -15.70
N ARG A 410 5.83 -7.05 -15.01
CA ARG A 410 6.24 -5.67 -14.70
C ARG A 410 7.55 -5.64 -13.94
N ILE A 411 7.71 -6.45 -12.91
CA ILE A 411 8.86 -6.37 -11.99
C ILE A 411 9.98 -7.32 -12.43
N LEU A 412 9.71 -8.62 -12.56
CA LEU A 412 10.76 -9.60 -12.77
C LEU A 412 11.24 -9.68 -14.23
N LEU A 413 10.34 -9.50 -15.20
CA LEU A 413 10.69 -9.68 -16.61
C LEU A 413 11.03 -8.37 -17.32
N ILE A 414 10.51 -7.22 -16.83
CA ILE A 414 10.74 -5.93 -17.48
C ILE A 414 11.66 -5.07 -16.62
N TYR A 415 11.25 -4.73 -15.38
CA TYR A 415 11.95 -3.71 -14.60
C TYR A 415 13.34 -4.15 -14.16
N ILE A 416 13.47 -5.32 -13.52
CA ILE A 416 14.78 -5.80 -13.01
C ILE A 416 15.78 -6.04 -14.15
N PRO A 417 15.46 -6.78 -15.25
CA PRO A 417 16.41 -6.96 -16.34
C PRO A 417 16.80 -5.66 -17.01
N LEU A 418 15.82 -4.76 -17.23
CA LEU A 418 16.09 -3.46 -17.85
C LEU A 418 17.00 -2.60 -16.95
N MET A 419 16.79 -2.63 -15.65
CA MET A 419 17.62 -1.93 -14.67
C MET A 419 19.07 -2.40 -14.75
N LEU A 420 19.33 -3.72 -14.79
CA LEU A 420 20.67 -4.28 -14.89
C LEU A 420 21.33 -4.00 -16.25
N ILE A 421 20.55 -3.96 -17.34
CA ILE A 421 21.04 -3.62 -18.67
C ILE A 421 21.43 -2.14 -18.73
N LEU A 422 20.55 -1.25 -18.26
CA LEU A 422 20.79 0.19 -18.30
C LEU A 422 21.90 0.61 -17.35
N ASP A 423 22.08 -0.10 -16.22
CA ASP A 423 23.22 0.10 -15.32
C ASP A 423 24.54 -0.12 -16.05
N ARG A 424 24.67 -1.22 -16.80
CA ARG A 424 25.89 -1.53 -17.57
C ARG A 424 26.20 -0.51 -18.68
N ILE A 425 25.17 0.12 -19.26
CA ILE A 425 25.33 1.05 -20.39
C ILE A 425 25.57 2.49 -19.91
N PHE A 426 24.81 2.94 -18.90
CA PHE A 426 24.77 4.33 -18.45
C PHE A 426 25.15 4.50 -16.97
N GLY A 427 25.59 3.45 -16.28
CA GLY A 427 25.94 3.47 -14.86
C GLY A 427 24.79 3.97 -13.97
N GLN A 428 25.12 4.75 -12.96
CA GLN A 428 24.14 5.32 -12.00
C GLN A 428 22.93 6.03 -12.64
N ASN A 429 23.13 6.69 -13.78
CA ASN A 429 22.06 7.35 -14.52
C ASN A 429 21.14 6.31 -15.18
N GLY A 430 21.70 5.18 -15.61
CA GLY A 430 20.94 4.04 -16.12
C GLY A 430 20.01 3.46 -15.06
N LEU A 431 20.47 3.34 -13.81
CA LEU A 431 19.63 2.94 -12.68
C LEU A 431 18.49 3.93 -12.42
N ALA A 432 18.75 5.24 -12.54
CA ALA A 432 17.72 6.24 -12.40
C ALA A 432 16.66 6.18 -13.52
N VAL A 433 17.08 6.05 -14.79
CA VAL A 433 16.19 5.99 -15.97
C VAL A 433 15.47 4.63 -16.07
N SER A 434 15.98 3.59 -15.43
CA SER A 434 15.37 2.25 -15.49
C SER A 434 13.92 2.20 -15.05
N LEU A 435 13.54 3.02 -14.04
CA LEU A 435 12.15 3.07 -13.55
C LEU A 435 11.19 3.62 -14.62
N PRO A 436 11.38 4.83 -15.17
CA PRO A 436 10.48 5.33 -16.21
C PRO A 436 10.44 4.43 -17.44
N ALA A 437 11.57 3.88 -17.88
CA ALA A 437 11.62 2.95 -19.00
C ALA A 437 10.86 1.64 -18.73
N GLY A 438 11.07 1.03 -17.56
CA GLY A 438 10.37 -0.19 -17.16
C GLY A 438 8.87 0.01 -16.98
N GLU A 439 8.47 1.12 -16.36
CA GLU A 439 7.06 1.47 -16.18
C GLU A 439 6.36 1.80 -17.51
N PHE A 440 7.06 2.45 -18.43
CA PHE A 440 6.57 2.70 -19.79
C PHE A 440 6.29 1.39 -20.52
N LEU A 441 7.25 0.47 -20.57
CA LEU A 441 7.08 -0.82 -21.26
C LEU A 441 5.98 -1.65 -20.61
N SER A 442 5.92 -1.70 -19.28
CA SER A 442 4.90 -2.48 -18.57
C SER A 442 3.49 -1.88 -18.71
N ALA A 443 3.36 -0.57 -18.94
CA ALA A 443 2.07 0.06 -19.16
C ALA A 443 1.38 -0.44 -20.44
N PHE A 444 2.12 -0.78 -21.49
CA PHE A 444 1.55 -1.40 -22.69
C PHE A 444 0.94 -2.76 -22.36
N LEU A 445 1.65 -3.60 -21.61
CA LEU A 445 1.13 -4.88 -21.16
C LEU A 445 -0.12 -4.71 -20.30
N ALA A 446 -0.09 -3.77 -19.36
CA ALA A 446 -1.23 -3.49 -18.47
C ALA A 446 -2.48 -3.08 -19.25
N ILE A 447 -2.32 -2.15 -20.20
CA ILE A 447 -3.41 -1.67 -21.06
C ILE A 447 -3.91 -2.79 -21.99
N TRP A 448 -3.00 -3.61 -22.52
CA TRP A 448 -3.37 -4.74 -23.37
C TRP A 448 -4.18 -5.79 -22.61
N LEU A 449 -3.74 -6.17 -21.39
CA LEU A 449 -4.48 -7.10 -20.53
C LEU A 449 -5.88 -6.56 -20.20
N LEU A 450 -5.96 -5.28 -19.82
CA LEU A 450 -7.24 -4.64 -19.53
C LEU A 450 -8.16 -4.61 -20.74
N ARG A 451 -7.67 -4.22 -21.94
CA ARG A 451 -8.44 -4.23 -23.18
C ARG A 451 -8.88 -5.63 -23.58
N ARG A 452 -8.00 -6.63 -23.45
CA ARG A 452 -8.32 -8.03 -23.71
C ARG A 452 -9.45 -8.52 -22.82
N TRP A 453 -9.40 -8.18 -21.52
CA TRP A 453 -10.44 -8.55 -20.58
C TRP A 453 -11.79 -7.89 -20.89
N LEU A 454 -11.79 -6.60 -21.20
CA LEU A 454 -13.01 -5.84 -21.52
C LEU A 454 -13.71 -6.34 -22.80
N LYS A 455 -12.99 -6.96 -23.73
CA LYS A 455 -13.53 -7.50 -24.98
C LYS A 455 -14.14 -8.90 -24.81
N LYS A 456 -13.82 -9.63 -23.74
CA LYS A 456 -14.37 -10.96 -23.50
C LYS A 456 -15.87 -10.87 -23.19
N PRO A 457 -16.69 -11.76 -23.80
CA PRO A 457 -18.06 -11.94 -23.33
C PRO A 457 -17.98 -12.54 -21.91
N HIS A 458 -18.36 -11.76 -20.92
CA HIS A 458 -18.47 -12.25 -19.55
C HIS A 458 -19.91 -12.65 -19.32
N GLU A 459 -20.19 -13.95 -19.24
CA GLU A 459 -21.42 -14.41 -18.64
C GLU A 459 -21.43 -13.96 -17.19
N LEU A 460 -22.37 -13.09 -16.83
CA LEU A 460 -22.66 -12.68 -15.47
C LEU A 460 -23.20 -13.89 -14.70
N LYS A 461 -22.30 -14.76 -14.20
CA LYS A 461 -22.64 -15.94 -13.38
C LYS A 461 -22.67 -15.58 -11.91
#